data_f94b730aaa8c7e92fe9be43129bac260
#
_entry.id   f94b730aaa8c7e92fe9be43129bac260
#
_cell.length_a   1.000
_cell.length_b   1.000
_cell.length_c   1.000
_cell.angle_alpha   90.00
_cell.angle_beta   90.00
_cell.angle_gamma   90.00
#
_symmetry.space_group_name_H-M   'P 1'
#
loop_
_entity.id
_entity.type
_entity.pdbx_description
1 polymer ?
#
loop_
_entity_poly.entity_id
_entity_poly.type
_entity_poly.pdbx_seq_one_letter_code
_entity_poly.pdbx_strand_id
1 'polypeptide(L)'
;FTYENSTGTSFAAPQVSGAVALLAAHFPNHTPEALTDRLLASANNVIGFTQTGTVTFGNGVVHGYSNEAGHGILDIYAALQPITSDSYARNQIYAGSNSIGQSSFSLDSTRANLSRSFGDALEIGLANTNTYFYDALDGGFAVGMNDLAFSLNPVKPSLSVKSELSNLTSVSNKFLHFKDTGWSETSDDRKGFFNASVSSSPSALNNFYLNAGAADLGFAAYSMPTLSGIQGGDGFNLGLNIGEGFLTTSFTQTNISNNLDNEVQSSFITSYQQEISKDLTYSLMFGLADEGSKFLGMTGDGAFDLEGSKSNTALAGAKVRFGVGEMSSIGLMAAISKSELSENNQGFVTGIDNVTADTFALSFDTFNVFGNDKLSISMSQPHRVNSGTMGMQIAGLADSDGNIPYTYHDIGLTPSGRQVDLSIGYSKDISKNTTIGARFIHTKEAGHVKSAQDENSIFAGIKYKNLNLGGSYVDVSNRVEAEINYTISW
;
A
#
# COMPACT_ATOMS: atom_id res chain seq x y z
N PHE A 1 43.52 45.35 -14.67
CA PHE A 1 44.03 43.98 -14.54
C PHE A 1 43.98 43.36 -15.91
N THR A 2 45.11 42.95 -16.47
CA THR A 2 45.21 42.18 -17.72
C THR A 2 45.39 40.70 -17.33
N TYR A 3 44.58 39.84 -17.96
CA TYR A 3 44.73 38.39 -17.80
C TYR A 3 45.61 37.89 -18.94
N GLU A 4 46.62 37.09 -18.61
CA GLU A 4 47.50 36.45 -19.60
C GLU A 4 47.32 34.92 -19.49
N ASN A 5 47.37 34.26 -20.66
CA ASN A 5 47.40 32.80 -20.70
C ASN A 5 48.80 32.30 -20.37
N SER A 6 48.91 31.53 -19.31
CA SER A 6 50.15 30.87 -18.89
C SER A 6 50.00 29.37 -18.88
N THR A 7 51.03 28.63 -19.24
CA THR A 7 51.09 27.17 -19.20
C THR A 7 52.16 26.72 -18.23
N GLY A 8 51.91 25.64 -17.50
CA GLY A 8 52.88 25.02 -16.57
C GLY A 8 52.17 24.27 -15.44
N THR A 9 52.82 23.23 -14.95
CA THR A 9 52.31 22.41 -13.83
C THR A 9 52.11 23.21 -12.53
N SER A 10 52.87 24.33 -12.37
CA SER A 10 52.70 25.26 -11.26
C SER A 10 51.32 25.93 -11.21
N PHE A 11 50.58 26.00 -12.33
CA PHE A 11 49.21 26.52 -12.38
C PHE A 11 48.19 25.42 -12.16
N ALA A 12 48.52 24.15 -12.39
CA ALA A 12 47.64 23.01 -12.15
C ALA A 12 47.56 22.66 -10.66
N ALA A 13 48.66 22.74 -9.91
CA ALA A 13 48.73 22.38 -8.48
C ALA A 13 47.70 23.17 -7.62
N PRO A 14 47.54 24.51 -7.73
CA PRO A 14 46.53 25.24 -6.97
C PRO A 14 45.09 24.86 -7.36
N GLN A 15 44.82 24.41 -8.60
CA GLN A 15 43.52 23.93 -8.99
C GLN A 15 43.14 22.62 -8.27
N VAL A 16 44.09 21.69 -8.16
CA VAL A 16 43.97 20.47 -7.37
C VAL A 16 43.74 20.79 -5.89
N SER A 17 44.54 21.73 -5.32
CA SER A 17 44.34 22.15 -3.94
C SER A 17 42.98 22.78 -3.68
N GLY A 18 42.47 23.58 -4.63
CA GLY A 18 41.15 24.17 -4.58
C GLY A 18 40.04 23.08 -4.68
N ALA A 19 40.25 22.05 -5.51
CA ALA A 19 39.36 20.93 -5.60
C ALA A 19 39.27 20.11 -4.30
N VAL A 20 40.41 19.83 -3.67
CA VAL A 20 40.45 19.16 -2.35
C VAL A 20 39.75 20.00 -1.28
N ALA A 21 39.90 21.33 -1.29
CA ALA A 21 39.18 22.21 -0.37
C ALA A 21 37.65 22.16 -0.56
N LEU A 22 37.19 22.09 -1.81
CA LEU A 22 35.74 21.90 -2.11
C LEU A 22 35.24 20.53 -1.65
N LEU A 23 36.02 19.47 -1.88
CA LEU A 23 35.70 18.14 -1.37
C LEU A 23 35.64 18.10 0.16
N ALA A 24 36.61 18.74 0.85
CA ALA A 24 36.60 18.83 2.31
C ALA A 24 35.39 19.60 2.86
N ALA A 25 34.90 20.59 2.10
CA ALA A 25 33.66 21.29 2.48
C ALA A 25 32.43 20.45 2.27
N HIS A 26 32.41 19.58 1.23
CA HIS A 26 31.28 18.71 0.93
C HIS A 26 31.27 17.42 1.79
N PHE A 27 32.43 16.85 2.07
CA PHE A 27 32.62 15.66 2.90
C PHE A 27 33.46 16.02 4.16
N PRO A 28 32.89 16.76 5.11
CA PRO A 28 33.63 17.33 6.24
C PRO A 28 34.19 16.29 7.20
N ASN A 29 33.67 15.07 7.15
CA ASN A 29 34.09 13.97 8.04
C ASN A 29 35.12 13.03 7.37
N HIS A 30 35.56 13.33 6.13
CA HIS A 30 36.57 12.52 5.44
C HIS A 30 37.97 12.90 5.86
N THR A 31 38.84 11.88 5.97
CA THR A 31 40.28 12.12 6.13
C THR A 31 40.91 12.71 4.86
N PRO A 32 42.06 13.37 4.94
CA PRO A 32 42.79 13.87 3.75
C PRO A 32 43.08 12.77 2.73
N GLU A 33 43.36 11.55 3.17
CA GLU A 33 43.58 10.38 2.32
C GLU A 33 42.28 10.01 1.54
N ALA A 34 41.18 9.93 2.24
CA ALA A 34 39.89 9.61 1.61
C ALA A 34 39.46 10.65 0.56
N LEU A 35 39.69 11.93 0.82
CA LEU A 35 39.46 13.02 -0.14
C LEU A 35 40.40 12.91 -1.35
N THR A 36 41.65 12.51 -1.13
CA THR A 36 42.65 12.31 -2.20
C THR A 36 42.25 11.10 -3.06
N ASP A 37 41.90 9.98 -2.45
CA ASP A 37 41.46 8.78 -3.15
C ASP A 37 40.24 9.06 -4.00
N ARG A 38 39.25 9.80 -3.48
CA ARG A 38 38.05 10.22 -4.20
C ARG A 38 38.40 11.10 -5.41
N LEU A 39 39.30 12.06 -5.26
CA LEU A 39 39.76 12.92 -6.34
C LEU A 39 40.47 12.14 -7.45
N LEU A 40 41.33 11.18 -7.08
CA LEU A 40 42.08 10.36 -8.02
C LEU A 40 41.17 9.36 -8.73
N ALA A 41 40.23 8.72 -7.99
CA ALA A 41 39.30 7.75 -8.53
C ALA A 41 38.28 8.37 -9.52
N SER A 42 38.00 9.67 -9.41
CA SER A 42 37.05 10.39 -10.27
C SER A 42 37.72 11.15 -11.42
N ALA A 43 39.03 11.15 -11.52
CA ALA A 43 39.75 11.88 -12.56
C ALA A 43 39.38 11.37 -13.97
N ASN A 44 39.24 12.29 -14.93
CA ASN A 44 38.83 11.93 -16.30
C ASN A 44 40.07 11.41 -17.09
N ASN A 45 40.11 10.13 -17.36
CA ASN A 45 41.16 9.41 -18.04
C ASN A 45 40.80 8.99 -19.48
N VAL A 46 39.84 9.68 -20.12
CA VAL A 46 39.33 9.31 -21.47
C VAL A 46 40.09 10.08 -22.57
N ILE A 47 40.40 11.36 -22.34
CA ILE A 47 40.94 12.22 -23.39
C ILE A 47 42.47 12.24 -23.34
N GLY A 48 43.14 11.81 -24.42
CA GLY A 48 44.62 11.86 -24.54
C GLY A 48 45.34 10.96 -23.54
N PHE A 49 44.69 9.89 -23.10
CA PHE A 49 45.16 9.03 -22.02
C PHE A 49 45.57 7.66 -22.54
N THR A 50 46.81 7.26 -22.27
CA THR A 50 47.29 5.88 -22.53
C THR A 50 47.50 5.19 -21.18
N GLN A 51 46.57 4.29 -20.84
CA GLN A 51 46.60 3.56 -19.57
C GLN A 51 47.87 2.65 -19.52
N THR A 52 48.67 2.77 -18.46
CA THR A 52 49.81 1.93 -18.19
C THR A 52 49.62 1.00 -17.00
N GLY A 53 48.61 1.25 -16.17
CA GLY A 53 48.30 0.42 -15.03
C GLY A 53 46.93 0.79 -14.41
N THR A 54 46.61 0.14 -13.29
CA THR A 54 45.40 0.41 -12.50
C THR A 54 45.77 0.55 -11.02
N VAL A 55 44.98 1.35 -10.31
CA VAL A 55 44.97 1.45 -8.85
C VAL A 55 43.59 1.02 -8.35
N THR A 56 43.54 0.26 -7.26
CA THR A 56 42.31 -0.11 -6.56
C THR A 56 42.25 0.68 -5.26
N PHE A 57 41.22 1.49 -5.12
CA PHE A 57 40.86 2.24 -3.93
C PHE A 57 39.91 1.42 -3.04
N GLY A 58 39.40 2.03 -1.98
CA GLY A 58 38.47 1.42 -1.04
C GLY A 58 37.27 0.75 -1.73
N ASN A 59 36.78 -0.34 -1.15
CA ASN A 59 35.64 -1.11 -1.62
C ASN A 59 35.70 -1.54 -3.11
N GLY A 60 36.92 -1.75 -3.63
CA GLY A 60 37.11 -2.28 -4.98
C GLY A 60 36.92 -1.26 -6.11
N VAL A 61 36.98 0.03 -5.85
CA VAL A 61 36.95 1.07 -6.88
C VAL A 61 38.23 1.01 -7.67
N VAL A 62 38.18 0.63 -8.94
CA VAL A 62 39.36 0.52 -9.83
C VAL A 62 39.43 1.72 -10.76
N HIS A 63 40.59 2.37 -10.81
CA HIS A 63 40.84 3.49 -11.72
C HIS A 63 42.13 3.28 -12.50
N GLY A 64 42.14 3.60 -13.80
CA GLY A 64 43.31 3.52 -14.67
C GLY A 64 44.24 4.70 -14.46
N TYR A 65 45.58 4.47 -14.54
CA TYR A 65 46.53 5.54 -14.56
C TYR A 65 47.55 5.40 -15.69
N SER A 66 48.22 6.52 -16.01
CA SER A 66 49.27 6.62 -16.98
C SER A 66 50.56 7.11 -16.33
N ASN A 67 51.72 6.51 -16.66
CA ASN A 67 53.03 6.99 -16.19
C ASN A 67 53.35 8.40 -16.68
N GLU A 68 52.70 8.88 -17.74
CA GLU A 68 52.93 10.21 -18.32
C GLU A 68 51.87 11.22 -17.84
N ALA A 69 50.59 10.81 -17.74
CA ALA A 69 49.45 11.70 -17.47
C ALA A 69 48.83 11.52 -16.07
N GLY A 70 49.42 10.67 -15.21
CA GLY A 70 48.88 10.38 -13.86
C GLY A 70 47.53 9.70 -13.93
N HIS A 71 46.56 10.14 -13.13
CA HIS A 71 45.19 9.62 -13.10
C HIS A 71 44.26 10.25 -14.16
N GLY A 72 44.72 11.30 -14.85
CA GLY A 72 43.95 12.01 -15.88
C GLY A 72 43.68 13.49 -15.51
N ILE A 73 42.65 14.04 -16.15
CA ILE A 73 42.26 15.44 -15.96
C ILE A 73 41.38 15.56 -14.72
N LEU A 74 41.61 16.57 -13.91
CA LEU A 74 40.82 16.91 -12.72
C LEU A 74 39.32 17.03 -13.11
N ASP A 75 38.43 16.24 -12.47
CA ASP A 75 36.98 16.29 -12.61
C ASP A 75 36.31 16.42 -11.25
N ILE A 76 36.14 17.67 -10.82
CA ILE A 76 35.55 17.98 -9.51
C ILE A 76 34.04 17.63 -9.50
N TYR A 77 33.34 17.67 -10.64
CA TYR A 77 31.96 17.30 -10.73
C TYR A 77 31.80 15.80 -10.45
N ALA A 78 32.58 14.96 -11.12
CA ALA A 78 32.61 13.53 -10.87
C ALA A 78 33.01 13.18 -9.42
N ALA A 79 33.97 13.92 -8.85
CA ALA A 79 34.38 13.73 -7.46
C ALA A 79 33.29 14.04 -6.43
N LEU A 80 32.32 14.91 -6.76
CA LEU A 80 31.16 15.26 -5.92
C LEU A 80 29.96 14.34 -6.13
N GLN A 81 30.00 13.41 -7.10
CA GLN A 81 28.95 12.44 -7.34
C GLN A 81 29.25 11.10 -6.63
N PRO A 82 28.22 10.24 -6.40
CA PRO A 82 28.43 8.91 -5.87
C PRO A 82 29.34 8.06 -6.75
N ILE A 83 30.37 7.45 -6.16
CA ILE A 83 31.32 6.56 -6.83
C ILE A 83 30.94 5.11 -6.52
N THR A 84 30.80 4.28 -7.54
CA THR A 84 30.42 2.86 -7.43
C THR A 84 31.54 1.94 -7.87
N SER A 85 31.52 0.69 -7.42
CA SER A 85 32.39 -0.39 -7.89
C SER A 85 31.59 -1.67 -8.10
N ASP A 86 32.14 -2.62 -8.88
CA ASP A 86 31.49 -3.92 -9.10
C ASP A 86 31.40 -4.77 -7.82
N SER A 87 32.29 -4.55 -6.86
CA SER A 87 32.33 -5.26 -5.59
C SER A 87 31.56 -4.58 -4.47
N TYR A 88 31.20 -3.31 -4.63
CA TYR A 88 30.33 -2.55 -3.74
C TYR A 88 29.00 -2.33 -4.47
N ALA A 89 28.15 -3.32 -4.36
CA ALA A 89 26.88 -3.35 -5.10
C ALA A 89 25.94 -2.26 -4.59
N ARG A 90 26.15 -1.02 -5.03
CA ARG A 90 25.25 0.12 -4.89
C ARG A 90 25.30 0.86 -3.54
N ASN A 91 24.80 2.07 -3.59
CA ASN A 91 24.67 3.01 -2.49
C ASN A 91 24.01 2.35 -1.26
N GLN A 92 24.71 2.35 -0.12
CA GLN A 92 24.28 1.66 1.09
C GLN A 92 23.60 2.63 2.05
N ILE A 93 22.44 2.22 2.57
CA ILE A 93 21.75 2.87 3.68
C ILE A 93 21.99 2.04 4.93
N TYR A 94 22.22 2.70 6.06
CA TYR A 94 22.39 2.04 7.34
C TYR A 94 21.15 2.19 8.20
N ALA A 95 20.70 1.08 8.77
CA ALA A 95 19.64 1.05 9.77
C ALA A 95 19.96 -0.06 10.78
N GLY A 96 19.80 0.20 12.06
CA GLY A 96 20.08 -0.78 13.11
C GLY A 96 21.58 -1.09 13.32
N SER A 97 22.50 -0.39 12.64
CA SER A 97 23.97 -0.54 12.74
C SER A 97 24.63 0.74 13.21
N ASN A 98 25.75 0.62 13.90
CA ASN A 98 26.47 1.76 14.47
C ASN A 98 27.74 2.15 13.71
N SER A 99 28.07 1.49 12.59
CA SER A 99 29.30 1.75 11.84
C SER A 99 29.13 1.48 10.35
N ILE A 100 29.81 2.28 9.52
CA ILE A 100 29.89 2.03 8.07
C ILE A 100 30.52 0.64 7.82
N GLY A 101 29.95 -0.11 6.87
CA GLY A 101 30.41 -1.46 6.50
C GLY A 101 29.86 -2.60 7.36
N GLN A 102 29.00 -2.31 8.33
CA GLN A 102 28.21 -3.31 9.06
C GLN A 102 26.81 -3.49 8.42
N SER A 103 25.80 -3.87 9.17
CA SER A 103 24.46 -4.08 8.60
C SER A 103 24.01 -2.91 7.74
N SER A 104 23.85 -3.15 6.46
CA SER A 104 23.46 -2.13 5.49
C SER A 104 22.43 -2.68 4.51
N PHE A 105 21.62 -1.77 3.96
CA PHE A 105 20.61 -2.05 2.97
C PHE A 105 20.91 -1.28 1.68
N SER A 106 20.56 -1.85 0.54
CA SER A 106 20.68 -1.11 -0.72
C SER A 106 19.63 0.00 -0.79
N LEU A 107 20.03 1.21 -1.18
CA LEU A 107 19.11 2.31 -1.45
C LEU A 107 18.03 1.93 -2.46
N ASP A 108 18.42 1.23 -3.53
CA ASP A 108 17.51 0.87 -4.62
C ASP A 108 16.41 -0.11 -4.19
N SER A 109 16.66 -0.92 -3.16
CA SER A 109 15.69 -1.86 -2.61
C SER A 109 14.97 -1.35 -1.37
N THR A 110 15.32 -0.17 -0.86
CA THR A 110 14.72 0.40 0.35
C THR A 110 13.46 1.19 -0.01
N ARG A 111 12.30 0.66 0.37
CA ARG A 111 10.99 1.27 0.08
C ARG A 111 9.96 0.94 1.15
N ALA A 112 9.10 1.90 1.48
CA ALA A 112 7.87 1.66 2.21
C ALA A 112 6.67 1.78 1.26
N ASN A 113 5.87 0.73 1.16
CA ASN A 113 4.63 0.71 0.40
C ASN A 113 3.46 0.84 1.36
N LEU A 114 2.88 2.02 1.43
CA LEU A 114 1.75 2.31 2.32
C LEU A 114 0.46 1.76 1.78
N SER A 115 -0.33 1.16 2.66
CA SER A 115 -1.72 0.88 2.31
C SER A 115 -2.55 2.16 2.28
N ARG A 116 -3.66 2.06 1.63
CA ARG A 116 -4.65 3.13 1.42
C ARG A 116 -5.17 3.75 2.70
N SER A 117 -5.22 2.99 3.78
CA SER A 117 -5.70 3.45 5.09
C SER A 117 -4.83 4.56 5.69
N PHE A 118 -3.57 4.65 5.27
CA PHE A 118 -2.60 5.65 5.74
C PHE A 118 -2.55 6.90 4.87
N GLY A 119 -3.13 6.87 3.64
CA GLY A 119 -3.08 8.01 2.70
C GLY A 119 -1.67 8.59 2.56
N ASP A 120 -1.54 9.89 2.79
CA ASP A 120 -0.30 10.66 2.72
C ASP A 120 0.43 10.82 4.07
N ALA A 121 0.06 10.04 5.09
CA ALA A 121 0.58 10.24 6.46
C ALA A 121 2.10 10.17 6.55
N LEU A 122 2.77 9.17 5.91
CA LEU A 122 4.22 9.08 5.93
C LEU A 122 4.90 10.15 5.07
N GLU A 123 4.32 10.51 3.93
CA GLU A 123 4.81 11.59 3.08
C GLU A 123 4.88 12.91 3.88
N ILE A 124 3.82 13.23 4.62
CA ILE A 124 3.78 14.41 5.48
C ILE A 124 4.74 14.28 6.66
N GLY A 125 4.71 13.15 7.34
CA GLY A 125 5.52 12.91 8.54
C GLY A 125 7.02 12.91 8.28
N LEU A 126 7.45 12.52 7.08
CA LEU A 126 8.85 12.42 6.65
C LEU A 126 9.32 13.57 5.75
N ALA A 127 8.46 14.56 5.44
CA ALA A 127 8.72 15.61 4.44
C ALA A 127 10.01 16.41 4.64
N ASN A 128 10.49 16.55 5.89
CA ASN A 128 11.70 17.30 6.21
C ASN A 128 12.76 16.44 6.88
N THR A 129 12.69 15.13 6.69
CA THR A 129 13.59 14.16 7.31
C THR A 129 14.47 13.54 6.24
N ASN A 130 15.78 13.58 6.46
CA ASN A 130 16.77 12.97 5.57
C ASN A 130 17.48 11.82 6.28
N THR A 131 17.81 10.79 5.52
CA THR A 131 18.85 9.81 5.85
C THR A 131 20.02 9.97 4.90
N TYR A 132 21.05 9.16 5.07
CA TYR A 132 22.24 9.19 4.23
C TYR A 132 22.50 7.81 3.64
N PHE A 133 22.80 7.78 2.36
CA PHE A 133 23.41 6.61 1.73
C PHE A 133 24.90 6.87 1.50
N TYR A 134 25.66 5.80 1.44
CA TYR A 134 27.12 5.85 1.29
C TYR A 134 27.53 5.17 -0.01
N ASP A 135 28.46 5.78 -0.71
CA ASP A 135 29.04 5.25 -1.92
C ASP A 135 30.27 4.35 -1.63
N ALA A 136 30.90 3.84 -2.68
CA ALA A 136 32.04 2.92 -2.54
C ALA A 136 33.29 3.54 -1.89
N LEU A 137 33.38 4.84 -1.77
CA LEU A 137 34.46 5.57 -1.08
C LEU A 137 33.96 6.25 0.20
N ASP A 138 32.93 5.68 0.83
CA ASP A 138 32.33 6.11 2.09
C ASP A 138 31.79 7.55 2.08
N GLY A 139 31.61 8.14 0.90
CA GLY A 139 30.94 9.43 0.72
C GLY A 139 29.48 9.37 1.09
N GLY A 140 29.07 10.18 2.08
CA GLY A 140 27.69 10.25 2.53
C GLY A 140 26.88 11.27 1.73
N PHE A 141 25.74 10.82 1.19
CA PHE A 141 24.81 11.64 0.39
C PHE A 141 23.44 11.64 1.03
N ALA A 142 22.87 12.82 1.22
CA ALA A 142 21.53 12.95 1.78
C ALA A 142 20.45 12.47 0.80
N VAL A 143 19.47 11.74 1.31
CA VAL A 143 18.25 11.36 0.59
C VAL A 143 17.04 11.65 1.47
N GLY A 144 15.99 12.25 0.88
CA GLY A 144 14.74 12.51 1.60
C GLY A 144 14.04 11.21 1.98
N MET A 145 13.63 11.07 3.23
CA MET A 145 12.90 9.89 3.67
C MET A 145 11.55 9.75 2.97
N ASN A 146 10.91 10.87 2.58
CA ASN A 146 9.69 10.88 1.79
C ASN A 146 9.89 10.33 0.37
N ASP A 147 11.10 10.37 -0.18
CA ASP A 147 11.41 9.80 -1.50
C ASP A 147 11.50 8.27 -1.46
N LEU A 148 11.63 7.70 -0.27
CA LEU A 148 11.68 6.25 -0.01
C LEU A 148 10.32 5.68 0.43
N ALA A 149 9.38 6.54 0.80
CA ALA A 149 8.04 6.16 1.23
C ALA A 149 7.03 6.43 0.10
N PHE A 150 6.43 5.37 -0.43
CA PHE A 150 5.45 5.47 -1.51
C PHE A 150 4.06 5.18 -0.98
N SER A 151 3.17 6.15 -1.06
CA SER A 151 1.75 5.87 -1.00
C SER A 151 1.39 5.01 -2.22
N LEU A 152 0.87 3.80 -1.98
CA LEU A 152 0.23 3.05 -3.07
C LEU A 152 -0.82 3.98 -3.66
N ASN A 153 -0.73 4.21 -4.97
CA ASN A 153 -1.63 5.08 -5.74
C ASN A 153 -3.02 5.11 -5.13
N PRO A 154 -3.60 6.32 -4.94
CA PRO A 154 -4.90 6.45 -4.31
C PRO A 154 -5.82 5.39 -4.89
N VAL A 155 -6.53 4.72 -4.00
CA VAL A 155 -7.49 3.73 -4.42
C VAL A 155 -8.46 4.44 -5.28
N LYS A 156 -8.25 4.28 -6.54
CA LYS A 156 -9.37 4.45 -7.44
C LYS A 156 -10.44 3.53 -6.88
N PRO A 157 -11.65 4.04 -6.57
CA PRO A 157 -12.76 3.14 -6.44
C PRO A 157 -12.66 2.30 -7.69
N SER A 158 -12.06 1.13 -7.57
CA SER A 158 -11.95 0.28 -8.71
C SER A 158 -13.36 -0.20 -8.94
N LEU A 159 -14.09 0.53 -9.79
CA LEU A 159 -15.13 -0.08 -10.56
C LEU A 159 -14.42 -1.20 -11.34
N SER A 160 -14.09 -2.28 -10.62
CA SER A 160 -13.65 -3.49 -11.27
C SER A 160 -14.84 -3.93 -12.12
N VAL A 161 -14.72 -3.78 -13.42
CA VAL A 161 -15.75 -4.22 -14.37
C VAL A 161 -16.17 -5.65 -14.07
N LYS A 162 -15.22 -6.50 -13.69
CA LYS A 162 -15.46 -7.87 -13.26
C LYS A 162 -16.37 -7.96 -12.03
N SER A 163 -16.12 -7.17 -11.00
CA SER A 163 -16.93 -7.13 -9.79
C SER A 163 -18.34 -6.60 -10.09
N GLU A 164 -18.44 -5.50 -10.83
CA GLU A 164 -19.73 -4.92 -11.22
C GLU A 164 -20.57 -5.87 -12.08
N LEU A 165 -19.94 -6.57 -13.03
CA LEU A 165 -20.62 -7.58 -13.84
C LEU A 165 -21.07 -8.79 -13.01
N SER A 166 -20.29 -9.22 -12.02
CA SER A 166 -20.69 -10.31 -11.12
C SER A 166 -21.91 -9.94 -10.28
N ASN A 167 -22.01 -8.67 -9.88
CA ASN A 167 -23.13 -8.14 -9.10
C ASN A 167 -24.37 -7.83 -9.95
N LEU A 168 -24.24 -7.80 -11.28
CA LEU A 168 -25.36 -7.58 -12.19
C LEU A 168 -26.21 -8.85 -12.31
N THR A 169 -27.14 -9.02 -11.40
CA THR A 169 -28.07 -10.16 -11.35
C THR A 169 -29.51 -9.71 -11.65
N SER A 170 -30.40 -10.64 -12.03
CA SER A 170 -31.78 -10.33 -12.30
C SER A 170 -32.43 -9.57 -11.15
N VAL A 171 -32.99 -8.41 -11.46
CA VAL A 171 -33.70 -7.56 -10.49
C VAL A 171 -34.97 -8.23 -10.01
N SER A 172 -35.69 -8.89 -10.92
CA SER A 172 -36.93 -9.63 -10.58
C SER A 172 -36.67 -10.75 -9.59
N ASN A 173 -35.55 -11.48 -9.74
CA ASN A 173 -35.16 -12.52 -8.78
C ASN A 173 -34.77 -11.93 -7.43
N LYS A 174 -34.01 -10.83 -7.41
CA LYS A 174 -33.66 -10.09 -6.17
C LYS A 174 -34.92 -9.60 -5.46
N PHE A 175 -35.88 -9.06 -6.20
CA PHE A 175 -37.13 -8.58 -5.64
C PHE A 175 -38.03 -9.70 -5.10
N LEU A 176 -38.15 -10.84 -5.80
CA LEU A 176 -38.89 -12.01 -5.31
C LEU A 176 -38.25 -12.53 -4.03
N HIS A 177 -36.92 -12.67 -4.01
CA HIS A 177 -36.23 -13.09 -2.82
C HIS A 177 -36.48 -12.12 -1.65
N PHE A 178 -36.36 -10.82 -1.90
CA PHE A 178 -36.71 -9.80 -0.92
C PHE A 178 -38.14 -9.90 -0.40
N LYS A 179 -39.10 -10.08 -1.28
CA LYS A 179 -40.52 -10.16 -0.93
C LYS A 179 -40.88 -11.42 -0.11
N ASP A 180 -40.20 -12.54 -0.39
CA ASP A 180 -40.44 -13.82 0.28
C ASP A 180 -39.67 -13.94 1.60
N THR A 181 -38.48 -13.31 1.71
CA THR A 181 -37.56 -13.45 2.86
C THR A 181 -37.34 -12.15 3.63
N GLY A 182 -37.99 -11.06 3.25
CA GLY A 182 -37.68 -9.73 3.77
C GLY A 182 -36.34 -9.24 3.25
N TRP A 183 -35.73 -8.27 3.95
CA TRP A 183 -34.38 -7.77 3.63
C TRP A 183 -33.27 -8.70 4.15
N SER A 184 -33.61 -9.85 4.68
CA SER A 184 -32.70 -10.90 5.04
C SER A 184 -32.33 -11.69 3.78
N GLU A 185 -31.04 -11.76 3.44
CA GLU A 185 -30.55 -12.70 2.42
C GLU A 185 -30.54 -14.15 2.93
N THR A 186 -31.04 -14.35 4.12
CA THR A 186 -31.13 -15.63 4.76
C THR A 186 -32.53 -16.17 4.55
N SER A 187 -32.70 -16.95 3.50
CA SER A 187 -33.88 -17.77 3.30
C SER A 187 -34.12 -18.75 4.48
N ASP A 188 -35.31 -19.28 4.65
CA ASP A 188 -35.66 -20.42 5.53
C ASP A 188 -34.74 -21.65 5.34
N ASP A 189 -33.91 -21.65 4.29
CA ASP A 189 -32.90 -22.64 3.97
C ASP A 189 -31.50 -22.37 4.65
N ARG A 190 -31.42 -21.62 5.73
CA ARG A 190 -30.20 -21.51 6.53
C ARG A 190 -29.81 -22.87 7.09
N LYS A 191 -29.09 -23.64 6.30
CA LYS A 191 -28.49 -24.88 6.79
C LYS A 191 -27.15 -24.54 7.38
N GLY A 192 -26.89 -25.05 8.60
CA GLY A 192 -25.54 -25.03 9.14
C GLY A 192 -24.60 -25.64 8.12
N PHE A 193 -23.47 -25.03 7.90
CA PHE A 193 -22.45 -25.54 6.97
C PHE A 193 -21.08 -25.59 7.64
N PHE A 194 -20.29 -26.55 7.21
CA PHE A 194 -18.86 -26.58 7.50
C PHE A 194 -18.14 -26.77 6.16
N ASN A 195 -17.22 -25.88 5.87
CA ASN A 195 -16.38 -25.95 4.67
C ASN A 195 -14.93 -25.74 5.07
N ALA A 196 -14.08 -26.71 4.76
CA ALA A 196 -12.63 -26.60 4.86
C ALA A 196 -12.05 -26.69 3.46
N SER A 197 -11.22 -25.74 3.06
CA SER A 197 -10.64 -25.67 1.72
C SER A 197 -9.26 -25.05 1.70
N VAL A 198 -8.48 -25.43 0.69
CA VAL A 198 -7.12 -24.93 0.38
C VAL A 198 -7.17 -23.54 -0.30
N SER A 199 -8.23 -22.84 -0.30
CA SER A 199 -8.38 -21.49 -0.88
C SER A 199 -9.64 -20.85 -0.34
N SER A 200 -9.70 -20.71 1.00
CA SER A 200 -10.86 -20.15 1.65
C SER A 200 -10.77 -18.64 1.74
N SER A 201 -11.86 -17.97 1.41
CA SER A 201 -12.06 -16.57 1.79
C SER A 201 -12.87 -16.52 3.09
N PRO A 202 -12.64 -15.54 3.98
CA PRO A 202 -13.42 -15.42 5.22
C PRO A 202 -14.91 -15.17 4.90
N SER A 203 -15.74 -16.21 4.98
CA SER A 203 -17.18 -16.08 4.67
C SER A 203 -17.90 -15.20 5.69
N ALA A 204 -17.44 -15.16 6.94
CA ALA A 204 -17.95 -14.27 7.97
C ALA A 204 -17.79 -12.80 7.59
N LEU A 205 -16.63 -12.43 7.04
CA LEU A 205 -16.36 -11.09 6.55
C LEU A 205 -17.23 -10.75 5.34
N ASN A 206 -17.27 -11.65 4.37
CA ASN A 206 -18.09 -11.47 3.17
C ASN A 206 -19.57 -11.29 3.54
N ASN A 207 -20.11 -12.12 4.43
CA ASN A 207 -21.49 -12.01 4.89
C ASN A 207 -21.77 -10.68 5.58
N PHE A 208 -20.82 -10.17 6.37
CA PHE A 208 -20.97 -8.87 7.03
C PHE A 208 -21.02 -7.73 6.02
N TYR A 209 -20.09 -7.67 5.08
CA TYR A 209 -20.00 -6.58 4.11
C TYR A 209 -20.99 -6.72 2.95
N LEU A 210 -21.16 -7.94 2.41
CA LEU A 210 -22.03 -8.19 1.26
C LEU A 210 -23.49 -7.80 1.54
N ASN A 211 -23.97 -8.08 2.74
CA ASN A 211 -25.37 -7.84 3.08
C ASN A 211 -25.66 -6.39 3.52
N ALA A 212 -24.70 -5.45 3.43
CA ALA A 212 -24.93 -4.05 3.77
C ALA A 212 -25.55 -3.19 2.65
N GLY A 213 -25.93 -3.79 1.50
CA GLY A 213 -26.12 -3.01 0.27
C GLY A 213 -24.78 -2.56 -0.32
N ALA A 214 -23.71 -2.75 0.44
CA ALA A 214 -22.35 -2.42 0.07
C ALA A 214 -21.72 -3.44 -0.88
N ALA A 215 -22.27 -4.65 -1.00
CA ALA A 215 -21.86 -5.64 -2.00
C ALA A 215 -22.00 -5.13 -3.43
N ASP A 216 -23.04 -4.36 -3.65
CA ASP A 216 -23.23 -3.65 -4.92
C ASP A 216 -22.14 -2.58 -5.13
N LEU A 217 -21.30 -2.29 -4.13
CA LEU A 217 -20.28 -1.26 -4.15
C LEU A 217 -18.85 -1.80 -4.27
N GLY A 218 -18.65 -3.11 -4.32
CA GLY A 218 -17.32 -3.70 -4.21
C GLY A 218 -16.64 -3.42 -2.85
N PHE A 219 -17.44 -3.10 -1.82
CA PHE A 219 -17.00 -2.53 -0.55
C PHE A 219 -16.18 -3.49 0.31
N ALA A 220 -16.38 -4.80 0.19
CA ALA A 220 -15.70 -5.79 1.01
C ALA A 220 -14.17 -5.83 0.79
N ALA A 221 -13.72 -5.73 -0.46
CA ALA A 221 -12.30 -5.68 -0.79
C ALA A 221 -11.66 -4.32 -0.48
N TYR A 222 -12.50 -3.30 -0.27
CA TYR A 222 -12.13 -1.91 -0.13
C TYR A 222 -11.95 -1.47 1.31
N SER A 223 -12.67 -2.11 2.21
CA SER A 223 -12.85 -1.58 3.54
C SER A 223 -11.79 -2.01 4.53
N MET A 224 -11.08 -3.11 4.29
CA MET A 224 -10.03 -3.57 5.21
C MET A 224 -8.84 -4.18 4.44
N PRO A 225 -7.79 -3.41 4.16
CA PRO A 225 -6.57 -3.89 3.50
C PRO A 225 -5.93 -5.08 4.19
N THR A 226 -5.98 -5.10 5.53
CA THR A 226 -5.54 -6.17 6.41
C THR A 226 -6.04 -7.54 6.00
N LEU A 227 -7.30 -7.61 5.61
CA LEU A 227 -7.96 -8.89 5.33
C LEU A 227 -7.89 -9.29 3.87
N SER A 228 -7.56 -8.35 2.98
CA SER A 228 -7.38 -8.64 1.55
C SER A 228 -6.12 -9.45 1.26
N GLY A 229 -5.09 -9.34 2.08
CA GLY A 229 -3.84 -10.09 1.96
C GLY A 229 -3.93 -11.54 2.45
N ILE A 230 -4.93 -11.85 3.30
CA ILE A 230 -5.14 -13.19 3.88
C ILE A 230 -6.11 -14.03 3.03
N GLN A 231 -6.58 -13.51 1.90
CA GLN A 231 -7.46 -14.24 1.00
C GLN A 231 -6.67 -15.32 0.22
N GLY A 232 -7.21 -16.55 0.22
CA GLY A 232 -6.64 -17.65 -0.57
C GLY A 232 -5.74 -18.60 0.21
N GLY A 233 -5.70 -18.51 1.54
CA GLY A 233 -5.03 -19.49 2.41
C GLY A 233 -5.86 -20.72 2.76
N ASP A 234 -5.26 -21.64 3.49
CA ASP A 234 -5.94 -22.78 4.08
C ASP A 234 -6.87 -22.29 5.20
N GLY A 235 -8.05 -22.89 5.34
CA GLY A 235 -8.93 -22.48 6.39
C GLY A 235 -10.25 -23.22 6.44
N PHE A 236 -11.10 -22.81 7.36
CA PHE A 236 -12.45 -23.31 7.47
C PHE A 236 -13.47 -22.19 7.66
N ASN A 237 -14.66 -22.47 7.22
CA ASN A 237 -15.83 -21.64 7.45
C ASN A 237 -16.92 -22.50 8.10
N LEU A 238 -17.52 -22.00 9.18
CA LEU A 238 -18.59 -22.65 9.90
C LEU A 238 -19.80 -21.72 9.96
N GLY A 239 -20.96 -22.21 9.57
CA GLY A 239 -22.24 -21.52 9.71
C GLY A 239 -23.19 -22.30 10.59
N LEU A 240 -23.76 -21.66 11.59
CA LEU A 240 -24.67 -22.27 12.58
C LEU A 240 -25.87 -21.38 12.84
N ASN A 241 -27.06 -21.99 12.95
CA ASN A 241 -28.23 -21.32 13.52
C ASN A 241 -28.11 -21.27 15.03
N ILE A 242 -28.21 -20.06 15.61
CA ILE A 242 -28.19 -19.83 17.05
C ILE A 242 -29.44 -19.01 17.42
N GLY A 243 -30.44 -19.67 18.02
CA GLY A 243 -31.73 -19.06 18.24
C GLY A 243 -32.39 -18.68 16.91
N GLU A 244 -32.83 -17.43 16.80
CA GLU A 244 -33.40 -16.85 15.57
C GLU A 244 -32.32 -16.24 14.65
N GLY A 245 -31.05 -16.30 15.05
CA GLY A 245 -29.95 -15.72 14.28
C GLY A 245 -29.05 -16.76 13.64
N PHE A 246 -28.13 -16.27 12.82
CA PHE A 246 -27.15 -17.07 12.12
C PHE A 246 -25.73 -16.60 12.45
N LEU A 247 -24.93 -17.49 13.00
CA LEU A 247 -23.51 -17.29 13.29
C LEU A 247 -22.67 -17.83 12.16
N THR A 248 -21.76 -17.03 11.64
CA THR A 248 -20.71 -17.47 10.71
C THR A 248 -19.37 -17.22 11.35
N THR A 249 -18.52 -18.24 11.38
CA THR A 249 -17.14 -18.14 11.85
C THR A 249 -16.18 -18.61 10.76
N SER A 250 -15.14 -17.85 10.52
CA SER A 250 -14.11 -18.13 9.53
C SER A 250 -12.75 -18.09 10.18
N PHE A 251 -11.94 -19.07 9.90
CA PHE A 251 -10.50 -19.07 10.15
C PHE A 251 -9.78 -19.23 8.84
N THR A 252 -8.77 -18.41 8.59
CA THR A 252 -7.90 -18.54 7.40
C THR A 252 -6.45 -18.39 7.82
N GLN A 253 -5.58 -19.16 7.18
CA GLN A 253 -4.15 -19.13 7.38
C GLN A 253 -3.46 -19.24 6.02
N THR A 254 -2.52 -18.34 5.77
CA THR A 254 -1.71 -18.34 4.54
C THR A 254 -0.25 -18.43 4.93
N ASN A 255 0.45 -19.41 4.38
CA ASN A 255 1.89 -19.51 4.50
C ASN A 255 2.52 -18.77 3.33
N ILE A 256 3.27 -17.72 3.62
CA ILE A 256 4.07 -17.01 2.63
C ILE A 256 5.48 -17.58 2.73
N SER A 257 5.83 -18.43 1.75
CA SER A 257 7.20 -18.93 1.63
C SER A 257 8.03 -17.92 0.83
N ASN A 258 8.76 -17.08 1.53
CA ASN A 258 9.87 -16.33 0.95
C ASN A 258 11.14 -17.18 1.07
N ASN A 259 12.14 -16.94 0.22
CA ASN A 259 13.34 -17.77 0.10
C ASN A 259 14.15 -17.98 1.41
N LEU A 260 13.81 -17.31 2.50
CA LEU A 260 14.55 -17.32 3.76
C LEU A 260 13.68 -17.69 4.99
N ASP A 261 12.38 -17.35 5.01
CA ASP A 261 11.51 -17.65 6.14
C ASP A 261 10.08 -18.04 5.71
N ASN A 262 9.47 -18.92 6.51
CA ASN A 262 8.07 -19.31 6.38
C ASN A 262 7.24 -18.37 7.27
N GLU A 263 6.73 -17.30 6.69
CA GLU A 263 5.84 -16.39 7.40
C GLU A 263 4.38 -16.88 7.34
N VAL A 264 3.70 -16.81 8.47
CA VAL A 264 2.32 -17.22 8.60
C VAL A 264 1.45 -16.00 8.83
N GLN A 265 0.50 -15.78 7.94
CA GLN A 265 -0.58 -14.82 8.14
C GLN A 265 -1.84 -15.58 8.54
N SER A 266 -2.59 -15.07 9.51
CA SER A 266 -3.80 -15.72 9.96
C SER A 266 -4.92 -14.74 10.30
N SER A 267 -6.17 -15.18 10.16
CA SER A 267 -7.33 -14.43 10.64
C SER A 267 -8.39 -15.33 11.23
N PHE A 268 -9.03 -14.83 12.27
CA PHE A 268 -10.22 -15.41 12.87
C PHE A 268 -11.31 -14.34 12.89
N ILE A 269 -12.42 -14.58 12.19
CA ILE A 269 -13.52 -13.64 12.08
C ILE A 269 -14.81 -14.36 12.40
N THR A 270 -15.65 -13.74 13.20
CA THR A 270 -17.00 -14.21 13.48
C THR A 270 -18.01 -13.11 13.23
N SER A 271 -19.13 -13.44 12.63
CA SER A 271 -20.27 -12.54 12.45
C SER A 271 -21.57 -13.22 12.86
N TYR A 272 -22.42 -12.48 13.56
CA TYR A 272 -23.75 -12.91 13.94
C TYR A 272 -24.77 -11.98 13.30
N GLN A 273 -25.75 -12.55 12.62
CA GLN A 273 -26.84 -11.84 11.99
C GLN A 273 -28.18 -12.35 12.52
N GLN A 274 -29.10 -11.42 12.81
CA GLN A 274 -30.44 -11.74 13.23
C GLN A 274 -31.46 -10.80 12.60
N GLU A 275 -32.58 -11.35 12.22
CA GLU A 275 -33.79 -10.63 11.85
C GLU A 275 -34.64 -10.42 13.10
N ILE A 276 -34.87 -9.17 13.47
CA ILE A 276 -35.75 -8.81 14.60
C ILE A 276 -37.20 -8.76 14.14
N SER A 277 -37.42 -8.31 12.92
CA SER A 277 -38.69 -8.26 12.25
C SER A 277 -38.47 -8.30 10.74
N LYS A 278 -39.52 -8.48 9.95
CA LYS A 278 -39.49 -8.42 8.49
C LYS A 278 -38.82 -7.11 7.95
N ASP A 279 -38.83 -6.05 8.74
CA ASP A 279 -38.31 -4.74 8.35
C ASP A 279 -37.00 -4.36 9.07
N LEU A 280 -36.48 -5.21 9.96
CA LEU A 280 -35.29 -4.89 10.76
C LEU A 280 -34.37 -6.09 10.90
N THR A 281 -33.18 -5.96 10.32
CA THR A 281 -32.08 -6.92 10.45
C THR A 281 -30.86 -6.21 11.03
N TYR A 282 -30.15 -6.87 11.93
CA TYR A 282 -28.83 -6.43 12.40
C TYR A 282 -27.77 -7.51 12.23
N SER A 283 -26.53 -7.09 12.17
CA SER A 283 -25.37 -7.97 12.15
C SER A 283 -24.25 -7.36 12.98
N LEU A 284 -23.56 -8.20 13.75
CA LEU A 284 -22.36 -7.84 14.51
C LEU A 284 -21.20 -8.67 13.97
N MET A 285 -20.01 -8.09 13.97
CA MET A 285 -18.79 -8.75 13.54
C MET A 285 -17.67 -8.48 14.53
N PHE A 286 -16.88 -9.51 14.83
CA PHE A 286 -15.64 -9.42 15.59
C PHE A 286 -14.57 -10.23 14.88
N GLY A 287 -13.32 -9.76 14.93
CA GLY A 287 -12.22 -10.47 14.30
C GLY A 287 -10.88 -10.13 14.92
N LEU A 288 -9.95 -11.06 14.72
CA LEU A 288 -8.53 -10.94 15.02
C LEU A 288 -7.75 -11.32 13.77
N ALA A 289 -6.70 -10.57 13.46
CA ALA A 289 -5.82 -10.87 12.34
C ALA A 289 -4.36 -10.64 12.73
N ASP A 290 -3.50 -11.52 12.24
CA ASP A 290 -2.05 -11.38 12.24
C ASP A 290 -1.59 -11.36 10.78
N GLU A 291 -0.99 -10.27 10.35
CA GLU A 291 -0.51 -10.07 8.98
C GLU A 291 0.97 -10.43 8.81
N GLY A 292 1.61 -10.93 9.89
CA GLY A 292 3.05 -11.20 9.90
C GLY A 292 3.86 -9.91 9.70
N SER A 293 4.75 -9.90 8.71
CA SER A 293 5.59 -8.74 8.32
C SER A 293 4.84 -7.63 7.57
N LYS A 294 3.51 -7.65 7.54
CA LYS A 294 2.69 -6.57 6.98
C LYS A 294 1.93 -5.87 8.11
N PHE A 295 1.54 -4.63 7.87
CA PHE A 295 0.79 -3.86 8.84
C PHE A 295 -0.34 -3.07 8.17
N LEU A 296 -1.59 -3.45 8.42
CA LEU A 296 -2.77 -2.90 7.74
C LEU A 296 -2.59 -2.85 6.22
N GLY A 297 -1.96 -3.89 5.63
CA GLY A 297 -1.60 -3.97 4.24
C GLY A 297 -0.40 -3.12 3.80
N MET A 298 0.28 -2.42 4.71
CA MET A 298 1.57 -1.80 4.46
C MET A 298 2.64 -2.88 4.35
N THR A 299 3.58 -2.72 3.42
CA THR A 299 4.78 -3.56 3.27
C THR A 299 6.00 -2.68 3.18
N GLY A 300 7.14 -3.22 3.58
CA GLY A 300 8.44 -2.57 3.44
C GLY A 300 9.47 -3.50 2.84
N ASP A 301 10.45 -2.92 2.16
CA ASP A 301 11.61 -3.60 1.61
C ASP A 301 12.89 -2.90 2.07
N GLY A 302 13.99 -3.64 2.18
CA GLY A 302 15.28 -3.10 2.60
C GLY A 302 15.23 -2.54 4.02
N ALA A 303 15.59 -1.28 4.23
CA ALA A 303 15.58 -0.66 5.56
C ALA A 303 14.15 -0.42 6.12
N PHE A 304 13.10 -0.55 5.32
CA PHE A 304 11.71 -0.52 5.78
C PHE A 304 11.11 -1.90 6.00
N ASP A 305 11.90 -2.97 5.84
CA ASP A 305 11.41 -4.33 6.03
C ASP A 305 10.88 -4.52 7.46
N LEU A 306 9.71 -5.14 7.55
CA LEU A 306 9.03 -5.48 8.80
C LEU A 306 9.24 -6.94 9.18
N GLU A 307 10.16 -7.65 8.49
CA GLU A 307 10.47 -9.06 8.78
C GLU A 307 10.87 -9.25 10.25
N GLY A 308 10.37 -10.31 10.86
CA GLY A 308 10.56 -10.61 12.28
C GLY A 308 9.65 -9.84 13.24
N SER A 309 8.88 -8.86 12.78
CA SER A 309 7.82 -8.22 13.55
C SER A 309 6.55 -9.09 13.56
N LYS A 310 5.64 -8.79 14.49
CA LYS A 310 4.30 -9.39 14.52
C LYS A 310 3.26 -8.29 14.53
N SER A 311 2.34 -8.34 13.58
CA SER A 311 1.20 -7.45 13.56
C SER A 311 0.00 -8.12 14.22
N ASN A 312 -0.71 -7.38 15.05
CA ASN A 312 -1.96 -7.83 15.65
C ASN A 312 -3.04 -6.78 15.38
N THR A 313 -4.12 -7.22 14.77
CA THR A 313 -5.28 -6.37 14.51
C THR A 313 -6.53 -6.99 15.12
N ALA A 314 -7.19 -6.24 16.00
CA ALA A 314 -8.53 -6.54 16.47
C ALA A 314 -9.54 -5.65 15.74
N LEU A 315 -10.67 -6.21 15.33
CA LEU A 315 -11.70 -5.49 14.60
C LEU A 315 -13.09 -5.78 15.17
N ALA A 316 -13.98 -4.80 15.13
CA ALA A 316 -15.37 -4.93 15.50
C ALA A 316 -16.24 -4.11 14.52
N GLY A 317 -17.41 -4.64 14.18
CA GLY A 317 -18.33 -3.96 13.28
C GLY A 317 -19.79 -4.21 13.64
N ALA A 318 -20.64 -3.26 13.27
CA ALA A 318 -22.09 -3.36 13.38
C ALA A 318 -22.76 -2.91 12.09
N LYS A 319 -23.84 -3.57 11.75
CA LYS A 319 -24.66 -3.27 10.59
C LYS A 319 -26.12 -3.37 10.98
N VAL A 320 -26.91 -2.44 10.46
CA VAL A 320 -28.37 -2.43 10.63
C VAL A 320 -29.02 -2.13 9.29
N ARG A 321 -30.09 -2.83 8.98
CA ARG A 321 -30.91 -2.58 7.80
C ARG A 321 -32.36 -2.42 8.20
N PHE A 322 -32.97 -1.34 7.72
CA PHE A 322 -34.37 -0.99 7.94
C PHE A 322 -35.14 -1.07 6.62
N GLY A 323 -36.22 -1.83 6.60
CA GLY A 323 -37.23 -1.76 5.55
C GLY A 323 -38.01 -0.44 5.62
N VAL A 324 -38.22 0.18 4.47
CA VAL A 324 -38.98 1.44 4.32
C VAL A 324 -40.12 1.16 3.33
N GLY A 325 -41.25 0.73 3.86
CA GLY A 325 -42.32 0.21 3.06
C GLY A 325 -41.98 -1.15 2.41
N GLU A 326 -42.72 -1.55 1.38
CA GLU A 326 -42.58 -2.87 0.76
C GLU A 326 -41.42 -3.00 -0.25
N MET A 327 -40.85 -1.88 -0.71
CA MET A 327 -39.93 -1.87 -1.85
C MET A 327 -38.60 -1.18 -1.58
N SER A 328 -38.42 -0.63 -0.38
CA SER A 328 -37.22 0.16 -0.10
C SER A 328 -36.54 -0.21 1.22
N SER A 329 -35.25 0.00 1.33
CA SER A 329 -34.54 -0.15 2.58
C SER A 329 -33.42 0.88 2.76
N ILE A 330 -33.06 1.12 4.01
CA ILE A 330 -31.89 1.88 4.43
C ILE A 330 -30.94 0.94 5.15
N GLY A 331 -29.68 0.92 4.73
CA GLY A 331 -28.59 0.17 5.38
C GLY A 331 -27.59 1.12 6.01
N LEU A 332 -27.18 0.81 7.24
CA LEU A 332 -26.09 1.47 7.97
C LEU A 332 -25.05 0.45 8.35
N MET A 333 -23.79 0.74 8.14
CA MET A 333 -22.67 -0.11 8.56
C MET A 333 -21.55 0.77 9.11
N ALA A 334 -20.93 0.31 10.19
CA ALA A 334 -19.68 0.87 10.70
C ALA A 334 -18.80 -0.25 11.25
N ALA A 335 -17.48 -0.09 11.07
CA ALA A 335 -16.51 -0.97 11.70
C ALA A 335 -15.30 -0.16 12.15
N ILE A 336 -14.65 -0.64 13.21
CA ILE A 336 -13.44 -0.07 13.80
C ILE A 336 -12.39 -1.18 13.93
N SER A 337 -11.13 -0.78 13.84
CA SER A 337 -10.00 -1.67 14.15
C SER A 337 -9.01 -1.01 15.08
N LYS A 338 -8.32 -1.84 15.87
CA LYS A 338 -7.13 -1.47 16.64
C LYS A 338 -6.00 -2.39 16.23
N SER A 339 -4.86 -1.80 15.87
CA SER A 339 -3.72 -2.52 15.34
C SER A 339 -2.43 -2.09 16.02
N GLU A 340 -1.52 -3.03 16.20
CA GLU A 340 -0.19 -2.85 16.80
C GLU A 340 0.82 -3.70 16.02
N LEU A 341 2.05 -3.20 15.87
CA LEU A 341 3.19 -3.96 15.36
C LEU A 341 4.25 -4.05 16.45
N SER A 342 4.71 -5.26 16.78
CA SER A 342 5.78 -5.46 17.75
C SER A 342 7.07 -4.78 17.32
N GLU A 343 7.96 -4.52 18.28
CA GLU A 343 9.26 -3.90 18.02
C GLU A 343 10.04 -4.64 16.94
N ASN A 344 10.63 -3.87 16.06
CA ASN A 344 11.60 -4.28 15.04
C ASN A 344 12.90 -3.49 15.25
N ASN A 345 14.01 -4.18 15.40
CA ASN A 345 15.30 -3.55 15.66
C ASN A 345 16.28 -3.65 14.47
N GLN A 346 15.80 -4.10 13.31
CA GLN A 346 16.68 -4.35 12.16
C GLN A 346 16.64 -3.25 11.09
N GLY A 347 15.55 -2.48 11.02
CA GLY A 347 15.31 -1.47 10.00
C GLY A 347 15.11 -0.05 10.56
N PHE A 348 14.51 0.81 9.72
CA PHE A 348 14.11 2.15 10.13
C PHE A 348 12.93 2.12 11.11
N VAL A 349 11.98 1.20 10.93
CA VAL A 349 10.78 1.09 11.75
C VAL A 349 11.12 0.36 13.04
N THR A 350 10.94 1.02 14.18
CA THR A 350 11.19 0.43 15.51
C THR A 350 9.94 -0.19 16.14
N GLY A 351 8.75 0.23 15.69
CA GLY A 351 7.46 -0.30 16.13
C GLY A 351 6.33 0.60 15.65
N ILE A 352 5.10 0.09 15.75
CA ILE A 352 3.89 0.86 15.43
C ILE A 352 2.86 0.63 16.53
N ASP A 353 2.43 1.72 17.17
CA ASP A 353 1.60 1.68 18.35
C ASP A 353 0.27 2.41 18.20
N ASN A 354 -0.74 1.88 18.93
CA ASN A 354 -2.03 2.54 19.14
C ASN A 354 -2.75 2.97 17.86
N VAL A 355 -2.60 2.21 16.78
CA VAL A 355 -3.28 2.51 15.53
C VAL A 355 -4.74 2.14 15.64
N THR A 356 -5.60 3.13 15.45
CA THR A 356 -7.04 2.93 15.33
C THR A 356 -7.50 3.36 13.94
N ALA A 357 -8.42 2.61 13.37
CA ALA A 357 -8.99 2.97 12.08
C ALA A 357 -10.49 2.66 12.04
N ASP A 358 -11.20 3.33 11.14
CA ASP A 358 -12.64 3.15 10.96
C ASP A 358 -13.05 3.05 9.49
N THR A 359 -14.25 2.54 9.27
CA THR A 359 -14.94 2.54 7.99
C THR A 359 -16.44 2.65 8.24
N PHE A 360 -17.18 3.28 7.34
CA PHE A 360 -18.64 3.32 7.41
C PHE A 360 -19.28 3.31 6.02
N ALA A 361 -20.56 2.90 5.97
CA ALA A 361 -21.40 3.03 4.80
C ALA A 361 -22.86 3.30 5.18
N LEU A 362 -23.51 4.11 4.35
CA LEU A 362 -24.94 4.37 4.35
C LEU A 362 -25.46 4.01 2.96
N SER A 363 -26.52 3.23 2.86
CA SER A 363 -27.16 2.87 1.60
C SER A 363 -28.67 3.07 1.64
N PHE A 364 -29.23 3.39 0.49
CA PHE A 364 -30.65 3.35 0.22
C PHE A 364 -30.88 2.54 -1.05
N ASP A 365 -31.67 1.51 -0.95
CA ASP A 365 -32.06 0.63 -2.07
C ASP A 365 -33.58 0.68 -2.26
N THR A 366 -34.03 0.77 -3.50
CA THR A 366 -35.45 0.69 -3.84
C THR A 366 -35.67 -0.08 -5.12
N PHE A 367 -36.76 -0.90 -5.15
CA PHE A 367 -37.14 -1.71 -6.28
C PHE A 367 -38.39 -1.16 -6.96
N ASN A 368 -38.61 -1.54 -8.23
CA ASN A 368 -39.78 -1.23 -9.03
C ASN A 368 -40.12 0.26 -9.18
N VAL A 369 -39.08 1.11 -9.27
CA VAL A 369 -39.25 2.56 -9.51
C VAL A 369 -39.92 2.80 -10.87
N PHE A 370 -39.47 2.08 -11.92
CA PHE A 370 -39.97 2.14 -13.28
C PHE A 370 -40.33 0.75 -13.82
N GLY A 371 -40.55 -0.25 -12.94
CA GLY A 371 -40.90 -1.65 -13.24
C GLY A 371 -39.72 -2.56 -13.53
N ASN A 372 -39.58 -3.61 -12.74
CA ASN A 372 -38.50 -4.61 -12.79
C ASN A 372 -37.09 -3.99 -12.74
N ASP A 373 -36.93 -2.98 -11.92
CA ASP A 373 -35.68 -2.26 -11.74
C ASP A 373 -35.29 -2.06 -10.27
N LYS A 374 -34.04 -1.73 -10.05
CA LYS A 374 -33.48 -1.37 -8.74
C LYS A 374 -32.67 -0.07 -8.87
N LEU A 375 -32.94 0.86 -8.01
CA LEU A 375 -32.13 2.05 -7.78
C LEU A 375 -31.42 1.92 -6.43
N SER A 376 -30.11 2.18 -6.42
CA SER A 376 -29.28 2.18 -5.22
C SER A 376 -28.55 3.50 -5.11
N ILE A 377 -28.59 4.12 -3.94
CA ILE A 377 -27.81 5.33 -3.61
C ILE A 377 -27.00 5.00 -2.37
N SER A 378 -25.70 5.34 -2.36
CA SER A 378 -24.90 5.11 -1.18
C SER A 378 -23.83 6.16 -0.96
N MET A 379 -23.45 6.28 0.29
CA MET A 379 -22.29 7.03 0.76
C MET A 379 -21.42 6.10 1.58
N SER A 380 -20.12 6.05 1.31
CA SER A 380 -19.20 5.19 2.05
C SER A 380 -17.86 5.86 2.26
N GLN A 381 -17.18 5.47 3.33
CA GLN A 381 -15.79 5.80 3.63
C GLN A 381 -15.02 4.48 3.72
N PRO A 382 -13.97 4.30 2.88
CA PRO A 382 -13.04 3.20 3.04
C PRO A 382 -12.33 3.24 4.40
N HIS A 383 -11.70 2.15 4.78
CA HIS A 383 -10.93 2.05 6.01
C HIS A 383 -9.83 3.14 6.08
N ARG A 384 -9.85 3.93 7.15
CA ARG A 384 -8.99 5.08 7.38
C ARG A 384 -8.37 5.04 8.76
N VAL A 385 -7.07 5.26 8.86
CA VAL A 385 -6.38 5.44 10.14
C VAL A 385 -6.78 6.78 10.77
N ASN A 386 -7.22 6.75 12.03
CA ASN A 386 -7.63 7.92 12.79
C ASN A 386 -6.59 8.36 13.83
N SER A 387 -5.81 7.40 14.33
CA SER A 387 -4.72 7.66 15.28
C SER A 387 -3.67 6.56 15.15
N GLY A 388 -2.50 6.84 15.67
CA GLY A 388 -1.38 5.91 15.78
C GLY A 388 -0.06 6.59 15.45
N THR A 389 1.02 5.99 15.91
CA THR A 389 2.38 6.46 15.69
C THR A 389 3.27 5.32 15.22
N MET A 390 4.19 5.65 14.32
CA MET A 390 5.28 4.78 13.90
C MET A 390 6.57 5.35 14.47
N GLY A 391 7.22 4.59 15.33
CA GLY A 391 8.57 4.89 15.79
C GLY A 391 9.57 4.58 14.69
N MET A 392 10.48 5.52 14.42
CA MET A 392 11.52 5.36 13.42
C MET A 392 12.87 5.75 13.97
N GLN A 393 13.90 4.97 13.62
CA GLN A 393 15.31 5.25 13.90
C GLN A 393 16.01 5.57 12.58
N ILE A 394 16.43 6.83 12.41
CA ILE A 394 16.97 7.33 11.16
C ILE A 394 18.45 7.64 11.33
N ALA A 395 19.27 7.09 10.41
CA ALA A 395 20.71 7.27 10.39
C ALA A 395 21.08 8.68 9.91
N GLY A 396 21.92 9.37 10.66
CA GLY A 396 22.56 10.62 10.26
C GLY A 396 23.86 10.40 9.50
N LEU A 397 24.57 11.50 9.21
CA LEU A 397 25.88 11.44 8.57
C LEU A 397 26.92 10.87 9.55
N ALA A 398 27.71 9.90 9.09
CA ALA A 398 28.78 9.29 9.87
C ALA A 398 29.87 10.35 10.25
N ASP A 399 30.41 10.19 11.44
CA ASP A 399 31.56 10.98 11.87
C ASP A 399 32.88 10.51 11.20
N SER A 400 34.00 11.19 11.52
CA SER A 400 35.33 10.85 10.98
C SER A 400 35.87 9.48 11.40
N ASP A 401 35.28 8.87 12.43
CA ASP A 401 35.64 7.53 12.93
C ASP A 401 34.70 6.44 12.34
N GLY A 402 33.75 6.85 11.46
CA GLY A 402 32.79 5.96 10.82
C GLY A 402 31.58 5.61 11.70
N ASN A 403 31.39 6.30 12.85
CA ASN A 403 30.22 6.07 13.68
C ASN A 403 29.01 6.83 13.12
N ILE A 404 27.87 6.15 13.03
CA ILE A 404 26.65 6.71 12.50
C ILE A 404 25.75 7.13 13.68
N PRO A 405 25.45 8.44 13.82
CA PRO A 405 24.47 8.90 14.81
C PRO A 405 23.05 8.53 14.35
N TYR A 406 22.21 8.13 15.29
CA TYR A 406 20.79 7.85 15.02
C TYR A 406 19.90 8.86 15.73
N THR A 407 18.84 9.28 15.03
CA THR A 407 17.76 10.11 15.58
C THR A 407 16.48 9.30 15.61
N TYR A 408 15.75 9.40 16.72
CA TYR A 408 14.44 8.74 16.88
C TYR A 408 13.34 9.73 16.55
N HIS A 409 12.36 9.30 15.75
CA HIS A 409 11.22 10.08 15.31
C HIS A 409 9.93 9.29 15.53
N ASP A 410 8.94 9.95 16.07
CA ASP A 410 7.57 9.43 16.13
C ASP A 410 6.75 10.04 14.99
N ILE A 411 6.38 9.24 14.02
CA ILE A 411 5.64 9.67 12.84
C ILE A 411 4.15 9.38 13.04
N GLY A 412 3.33 10.42 12.99
CA GLY A 412 1.87 10.27 13.03
C GLY A 412 1.34 9.55 11.79
N LEU A 413 0.48 8.56 11.98
CA LEU A 413 -0.04 7.72 10.89
C LEU A 413 -1.43 8.17 10.38
N THR A 414 -1.91 9.33 10.82
CA THR A 414 -3.21 9.87 10.40
C THR A 414 -3.08 10.60 9.07
N PRO A 415 -3.80 10.19 8.02
CA PRO A 415 -3.79 10.88 6.73
C PRO A 415 -4.44 12.27 6.80
N SER A 416 -4.07 13.15 5.86
CA SER A 416 -4.54 14.54 5.82
C SER A 416 -6.02 14.69 5.48
N GLY A 417 -6.58 13.78 4.71
CA GLY A 417 -7.94 13.81 4.21
C GLY A 417 -8.81 12.65 4.72
N ARG A 418 -10.05 12.63 4.22
CA ARG A 418 -11.03 11.57 4.49
C ARG A 418 -11.79 11.26 3.21
N GLN A 419 -11.44 10.17 2.53
CA GLN A 419 -12.14 9.75 1.33
C GLN A 419 -13.62 9.50 1.62
N VAL A 420 -14.48 10.05 0.78
CA VAL A 420 -15.93 9.77 0.78
C VAL A 420 -16.36 9.47 -0.65
N ASP A 421 -16.97 8.31 -0.82
CA ASP A 421 -17.52 7.85 -2.08
C ASP A 421 -19.05 8.01 -2.07
N LEU A 422 -19.58 8.77 -3.03
CA LEU A 422 -21.00 8.90 -3.28
C LEU A 422 -21.34 8.12 -4.54
N SER A 423 -22.28 7.16 -4.47
CA SER A 423 -22.59 6.33 -5.62
C SER A 423 -24.10 6.28 -5.90
N ILE A 424 -24.42 6.24 -7.18
CA ILE A 424 -25.77 5.99 -7.69
C ILE A 424 -25.68 4.84 -8.68
N GLY A 425 -26.40 3.75 -8.39
CA GLY A 425 -26.49 2.56 -9.23
C GLY A 425 -27.91 2.32 -9.70
N TYR A 426 -28.09 1.94 -10.95
CA TYR A 426 -29.35 1.56 -11.50
C TYR A 426 -29.21 0.24 -12.27
N SER A 427 -30.14 -0.68 -12.06
CA SER A 427 -30.22 -1.93 -12.83
C SER A 427 -31.64 -2.24 -13.21
N LYS A 428 -31.84 -2.86 -14.37
CA LYS A 428 -33.18 -3.19 -14.92
C LYS A 428 -33.16 -4.49 -15.69
N ASP A 429 -34.18 -5.32 -15.47
CA ASP A 429 -34.49 -6.49 -16.30
C ASP A 429 -35.21 -6.06 -17.55
N ILE A 430 -34.54 -6.14 -18.69
CA ILE A 430 -35.12 -5.87 -20.01
C ILE A 430 -35.95 -7.10 -20.49
N SER A 431 -35.51 -8.29 -20.09
CA SER A 431 -36.21 -9.57 -20.36
C SER A 431 -35.84 -10.58 -19.27
N LYS A 432 -36.47 -11.76 -19.28
CA LYS A 432 -36.16 -12.86 -18.34
C LYS A 432 -34.71 -13.28 -18.33
N ASN A 433 -33.97 -13.01 -19.41
CA ASN A 433 -32.57 -13.42 -19.57
C ASN A 433 -31.62 -12.26 -19.73
N THR A 434 -32.08 -11.00 -19.64
CA THR A 434 -31.30 -9.82 -19.94
C THR A 434 -31.45 -8.79 -18.83
N THR A 435 -30.37 -8.48 -18.15
CA THR A 435 -30.27 -7.40 -17.15
C THR A 435 -29.26 -6.38 -17.64
N ILE A 436 -29.59 -5.10 -17.59
CA ILE A 436 -28.65 -3.99 -17.81
C ILE A 436 -28.39 -3.28 -16.49
N GLY A 437 -27.22 -2.65 -16.36
CA GLY A 437 -26.90 -1.85 -15.20
C GLY A 437 -25.91 -0.74 -15.53
N ALA A 438 -26.01 0.32 -14.76
CA ALA A 438 -25.05 1.42 -14.77
C ALA A 438 -24.82 1.91 -13.34
N ARG A 439 -23.60 2.41 -13.08
CA ARG A 439 -23.25 3.04 -11.81
C ARG A 439 -22.38 4.26 -12.05
N PHE A 440 -22.63 5.28 -11.29
CA PHE A 440 -21.79 6.47 -11.16
C PHE A 440 -21.26 6.54 -9.74
N ILE A 441 -19.97 6.86 -9.59
CA ILE A 441 -19.34 7.13 -8.28
C ILE A 441 -18.60 8.45 -8.36
N HIS A 442 -18.83 9.31 -7.40
CA HIS A 442 -18.06 10.51 -7.12
C HIS A 442 -17.23 10.29 -5.86
N THR A 443 -15.91 10.35 -5.98
CA THR A 443 -14.96 10.18 -4.89
C THR A 443 -14.34 11.52 -4.54
N LYS A 444 -14.49 11.91 -3.29
CA LYS A 444 -13.83 13.09 -2.71
C LYS A 444 -12.64 12.67 -1.86
N GLU A 445 -11.54 13.43 -1.92
CA GLU A 445 -10.31 13.19 -1.14
C GLU A 445 -9.81 11.73 -1.33
N ALA A 446 -9.67 11.31 -2.59
CA ALA A 446 -9.27 9.95 -2.95
C ALA A 446 -7.98 9.53 -2.21
N GLY A 447 -7.98 8.29 -1.67
CA GLY A 447 -6.87 7.77 -0.87
C GLY A 447 -6.68 8.45 0.47
N HIS A 448 -7.69 9.15 1.00
CA HIS A 448 -7.62 9.95 2.23
C HIS A 448 -6.63 11.12 2.17
N VAL A 449 -6.38 11.67 0.99
CA VAL A 449 -5.48 12.79 0.75
C VAL A 449 -6.29 14.06 0.52
N LYS A 450 -6.13 15.07 1.39
CA LYS A 450 -6.90 16.32 1.35
C LYS A 450 -6.71 17.12 0.05
N SER A 451 -5.51 17.05 -0.53
CA SER A 451 -5.17 17.72 -1.79
C SER A 451 -5.50 16.91 -3.04
N ALA A 452 -5.99 15.67 -2.89
CA ALA A 452 -6.35 14.83 -4.03
C ALA A 452 -7.51 15.45 -4.81
N GLN A 453 -7.40 15.41 -6.13
CA GLN A 453 -8.48 15.85 -7.02
C GLN A 453 -9.67 14.91 -6.88
N ASP A 454 -10.88 15.50 -6.84
CA ASP A 454 -12.12 14.70 -6.86
C ASP A 454 -12.20 13.87 -8.15
N GLU A 455 -12.67 12.64 -8.04
CA GLU A 455 -12.69 11.67 -9.12
C GLU A 455 -14.12 11.22 -9.44
N ASN A 456 -14.47 11.12 -10.71
CA ASN A 456 -15.72 10.53 -11.15
C ASN A 456 -15.47 9.25 -11.93
N SER A 457 -16.23 8.21 -11.60
CA SER A 457 -16.18 6.91 -12.26
C SER A 457 -17.55 6.49 -12.75
N ILE A 458 -17.62 5.95 -13.95
CA ILE A 458 -18.85 5.45 -14.55
C ILE A 458 -18.65 4.00 -14.98
N PHE A 459 -19.61 3.15 -14.66
CA PHE A 459 -19.72 1.79 -15.16
C PHE A 459 -21.01 1.61 -15.93
N ALA A 460 -20.97 0.81 -17.00
CA ALA A 460 -22.15 0.31 -17.69
C ALA A 460 -21.94 -1.15 -18.11
N GLY A 461 -22.96 -1.97 -17.94
CA GLY A 461 -22.88 -3.40 -18.27
C GLY A 461 -24.20 -4.01 -18.68
N ILE A 462 -24.11 -5.14 -19.35
CA ILE A 462 -25.23 -5.99 -19.75
C ILE A 462 -24.89 -7.44 -19.46
N LYS A 463 -25.84 -8.13 -18.88
CA LYS A 463 -25.83 -9.58 -18.70
C LYS A 463 -26.92 -10.21 -19.55
N TYR A 464 -26.54 -11.14 -20.42
CA TYR A 464 -27.43 -11.92 -21.23
C TYR A 464 -27.17 -13.41 -21.05
N LYS A 465 -28.01 -14.12 -20.32
CA LYS A 465 -27.81 -15.53 -19.90
C LYS A 465 -26.39 -15.66 -19.22
N ASN A 466 -25.50 -16.39 -19.86
CA ASN A 466 -24.14 -16.66 -19.40
C ASN A 466 -23.09 -15.67 -19.95
N LEU A 467 -23.50 -14.68 -20.75
CA LEU A 467 -22.62 -13.67 -21.32
C LEU A 467 -22.74 -12.37 -20.53
N ASN A 468 -21.64 -11.86 -20.04
CA ASN A 468 -21.51 -10.58 -19.37
C ASN A 468 -20.60 -9.67 -20.16
N LEU A 469 -21.04 -8.46 -20.45
CA LEU A 469 -20.29 -7.41 -21.13
C LEU A 469 -20.36 -6.16 -20.29
N GLY A 470 -19.23 -5.48 -20.08
CA GLY A 470 -19.23 -4.24 -19.36
C GLY A 470 -17.99 -3.40 -19.61
N GLY A 471 -18.09 -2.13 -19.25
CA GLY A 471 -16.99 -1.19 -19.30
C GLY A 471 -17.09 -0.14 -18.21
N SER A 472 -15.95 0.43 -17.84
CA SER A 472 -15.84 1.55 -16.93
C SER A 472 -14.93 2.63 -17.48
N TYR A 473 -15.18 3.85 -17.05
CA TYR A 473 -14.35 5.02 -17.31
C TYR A 473 -14.12 5.79 -16.02
N VAL A 474 -12.89 6.26 -15.82
CA VAL A 474 -12.46 7.07 -14.69
C VAL A 474 -11.83 8.36 -15.23
N ASP A 475 -12.38 9.52 -14.84
CA ASP A 475 -12.04 10.82 -15.43
C ASP A 475 -10.60 11.29 -15.12
N VAL A 476 -10.18 11.27 -13.88
CA VAL A 476 -8.85 11.78 -13.46
C VAL A 476 -7.69 11.01 -14.11
N SER A 477 -7.86 9.71 -14.30
CA SER A 477 -6.84 8.84 -14.87
C SER A 477 -6.98 8.61 -16.37
N ASN A 478 -8.08 9.09 -16.97
CA ASN A 478 -8.49 8.75 -18.35
C ASN A 478 -8.46 7.22 -18.60
N ARG A 479 -8.73 6.44 -17.56
CA ARG A 479 -8.65 4.98 -17.62
C ARG A 479 -9.98 4.42 -18.12
N VAL A 480 -9.89 3.62 -19.17
CA VAL A 480 -11.01 2.84 -19.71
C VAL A 480 -10.69 1.37 -19.47
N GLU A 481 -11.64 0.65 -18.88
CA GLU A 481 -11.61 -0.81 -18.77
C GLU A 481 -12.83 -1.39 -19.47
N ALA A 482 -12.64 -2.52 -20.15
CA ALA A 482 -13.74 -3.30 -20.71
C ALA A 482 -13.49 -4.78 -20.43
N GLU A 483 -14.56 -5.51 -20.15
CA GLU A 483 -14.51 -6.95 -19.88
C GLU A 483 -15.62 -7.67 -20.58
N ILE A 484 -15.28 -8.84 -21.12
CA ILE A 484 -16.21 -9.82 -21.69
C ILE A 484 -15.99 -11.12 -20.93
N ASN A 485 -17.05 -11.61 -20.27
CA ASN A 485 -17.01 -12.86 -19.54
C ASN A 485 -18.14 -13.79 -20.02
N TYR A 486 -17.79 -15.03 -20.35
CA TYR A 486 -18.74 -16.05 -20.76
C TYR A 486 -18.52 -17.33 -19.96
N THR A 487 -19.56 -17.77 -19.26
CA THR A 487 -19.52 -19.00 -18.45
C THR A 487 -20.24 -20.12 -19.17
N ILE A 488 -19.54 -21.24 -19.42
CA ILE A 488 -20.12 -22.48 -19.93
C ILE A 488 -20.43 -23.36 -18.72
N SER A 489 -21.71 -23.67 -18.48
CA SER A 489 -22.10 -24.73 -17.54
C SER A 489 -22.41 -26.00 -18.35
N TRP A 490 -21.77 -27.08 -17.99
CA TRP A 490 -21.98 -28.42 -18.54
C TRP A 490 -23.07 -29.15 -17.77
#